data_171f0e3698275c0f622a63ac1800de34
#
_entry.id   171f0e3698275c0f622a63ac1800de34
#
_cell.length_a   1.000
_cell.length_b   1.000
_cell.length_c   1.000
_cell.angle_alpha   90.00
_cell.angle_beta   90.00
_cell.angle_gamma   90.00
#
_symmetry.space_group_name_H-M   'P 1'
#
loop_
_entity.id
_entity.type
_entity.pdbx_description
1 polymer ?
#
loop_
_entity_poly.entity_id
_entity_poly.type
_entity_poly.pdbx_seq_one_letter_code
_entity_poly.pdbx_strand_id
1 'polypeptide(L)'
;MKYILQLFVVLLFSFSLQAQQDSLALQQRLKEVVVSSSRIDVNFSENSRSINLISAQELKASGALTVVNALQQIAGIDIRQRGIAGTQADLYIRGGSFDQTLLLIDGIKLDDAQTGHHTLNFLPPIEVIERIEIVKGPAARILGQNAFTGAINIVTKKEFTSGGSVQLRGGSYGQIHGEVNYRTTSEKGNFLAHFSRNSADGYRYNTDFKNNNVFLKGGLYTDTKLPLDVIASFTGRKFGANGFYASPEAKDQYEETEASLFALQTKTQKGNWTFKPKIYWRRGQDHYLYLRANPEVYENWHITHKAGTALDVSLLSKLGTTGIGFDLSRVSIASNNLGDRSRKLATFFLEHRFTFWDQILDLTPGVVVNLYSDFGNFAYPGIDIGLQLSSQWRLYGNLGYTYRIPTYTDLFYSDRTTLGNPDLKPEEALNKELGLRFNSNPLRFYLAYFERQAENLIDYVKATEESLWEATNIRSVTTQGFEMEMNYPFLIGKKEQFLKLGYTYLSDDLSEVAVNFSRYSINSFQHHFTSSYTTQLTNSLQWFTGLKYAKRPTMEGYTVIDTNVQWRFNSFQLTASMNNLLNEVYSETNLVPMPGRNVLVSLQHQF
;
A
#
# COMPACT_ATOMS: atom_id res chain seq x y z
N MET A 1 13.00 -8.33 28.59
CA MET A 1 13.79 -7.53 27.63
C MET A 1 15.31 -7.77 27.70
N LYS A 2 16.00 -7.76 28.87
CA LYS A 2 17.47 -8.00 28.94
C LYS A 2 17.92 -9.34 28.34
N TYR A 3 17.20 -10.43 28.52
CA TYR A 3 17.57 -11.76 28.03
C TYR A 3 17.32 -11.97 26.54
N ILE A 4 16.36 -11.25 25.95
CA ILE A 4 16.09 -11.30 24.49
C ILE A 4 17.20 -10.57 23.73
N LEU A 5 17.72 -9.47 24.26
CA LEU A 5 18.84 -8.72 23.67
C LEU A 5 20.15 -9.52 23.73
N GLN A 6 20.38 -10.27 24.80
CA GLN A 6 21.55 -11.15 24.92
C GLN A 6 21.49 -12.36 23.99
N LEU A 7 20.32 -12.94 23.78
CA LEU A 7 20.13 -14.02 22.81
C LEU A 7 20.36 -13.54 21.37
N PHE A 8 20.02 -12.30 21.06
CA PHE A 8 20.22 -11.69 19.74
C PHE A 8 21.71 -11.42 19.44
N VAL A 9 22.49 -11.01 20.45
CA VAL A 9 23.93 -10.77 20.33
C VAL A 9 24.71 -12.08 20.18
N VAL A 10 24.29 -13.14 20.85
CA VAL A 10 24.94 -14.48 20.74
C VAL A 10 24.65 -15.14 19.40
N LEU A 11 23.48 -14.94 18.82
CA LEU A 11 23.16 -15.44 17.47
C LEU A 11 23.94 -14.73 16.35
N LEU A 12 24.31 -13.46 16.54
CA LEU A 12 25.11 -12.71 15.56
C LEU A 12 26.59 -13.14 15.49
N PHE A 13 27.13 -13.74 16.53
CA PHE A 13 28.55 -14.16 16.58
C PHE A 13 28.80 -15.62 16.16
N SER A 14 27.78 -16.44 15.93
CA SER A 14 27.94 -17.89 15.66
C SER A 14 27.95 -18.27 14.18
N PHE A 15 27.78 -17.33 13.25
CA PHE A 15 27.70 -17.62 11.81
C PHE A 15 28.90 -17.12 11.00
N SER A 16 30.10 -17.55 11.41
CA SER A 16 31.25 -17.61 10.49
C SER A 16 31.24 -18.98 9.84
N LEU A 17 30.36 -19.21 8.86
CA LEU A 17 30.33 -20.44 8.08
C LEU A 17 30.56 -20.14 6.60
N GLN A 18 31.56 -20.78 6.08
CA GLN A 18 31.97 -20.85 4.69
C GLN A 18 30.76 -21.01 3.74
N ALA A 19 30.38 -19.92 3.09
CA ALA A 19 29.49 -19.91 1.93
C ALA A 19 30.30 -19.47 0.71
N GLN A 20 31.10 -20.37 0.20
CA GLN A 20 31.73 -20.22 -1.10
C GLN A 20 31.12 -21.20 -2.10
N GLN A 21 30.65 -20.64 -3.22
CA GLN A 21 30.27 -21.29 -4.49
C GLN A 21 28.92 -22.00 -4.52
N ASP A 22 27.81 -21.18 -4.66
CA ASP A 22 26.70 -21.45 -5.60
C ASP A 22 25.82 -20.17 -5.77
N SER A 23 26.47 -19.02 -5.85
CA SER A 23 25.81 -17.69 -5.87
C SER A 23 25.20 -17.29 -7.23
N LEU A 24 25.42 -18.04 -8.30
CA LEU A 24 24.99 -17.64 -9.66
C LEU A 24 23.47 -17.66 -9.86
N ALA A 25 22.77 -18.62 -9.27
CA ALA A 25 21.30 -18.69 -9.38
C ALA A 25 20.59 -17.64 -8.51
N LEU A 26 21.15 -17.32 -7.34
CA LEU A 26 20.68 -16.19 -6.51
C LEU A 26 21.04 -14.83 -7.13
N GLN A 27 22.18 -14.71 -7.80
CA GLN A 27 22.60 -13.48 -8.49
C GLN A 27 21.70 -13.12 -9.67
N GLN A 28 21.19 -14.10 -10.43
CA GLN A 28 20.23 -13.83 -11.52
C GLN A 28 18.87 -13.35 -11.03
N ARG A 29 18.47 -13.65 -9.78
CA ARG A 29 17.19 -13.21 -9.20
C ARG A 29 17.19 -11.77 -8.66
N LEU A 30 18.35 -11.19 -8.45
CA LEU A 30 18.53 -9.82 -7.96
C LEU A 30 18.91 -8.86 -9.09
N LYS A 31 18.26 -8.97 -10.26
CA LYS A 31 18.29 -7.86 -11.24
C LYS A 31 17.97 -6.59 -10.47
N GLU A 32 18.79 -5.58 -10.65
CA GLU A 32 18.61 -4.29 -10.00
C GLU A 32 17.25 -3.72 -10.39
N VAL A 33 16.37 -3.61 -9.39
CA VAL A 33 15.00 -3.14 -9.61
C VAL A 33 15.03 -1.64 -9.76
N VAL A 34 14.59 -1.13 -10.90
CA VAL A 34 14.33 0.30 -11.08
C VAL A 34 13.02 0.64 -10.37
N VAL A 35 13.07 1.59 -9.44
CA VAL A 35 11.90 2.04 -8.67
C VAL A 35 11.02 2.90 -9.57
N SER A 36 9.81 2.47 -9.83
CA SER A 36 8.85 3.16 -10.71
C SER A 36 7.94 4.15 -9.98
N SER A 37 7.94 4.14 -8.65
CA SER A 37 7.30 5.18 -7.83
C SER A 37 8.03 6.53 -7.86
N SER A 38 9.24 6.58 -8.43
CA SER A 38 9.99 7.80 -8.67
C SER A 38 9.69 8.35 -10.08
N ARG A 39 9.71 9.68 -10.24
CA ARG A 39 9.52 10.33 -11.56
C ARG A 39 10.71 10.10 -12.48
N ILE A 40 11.92 10.20 -11.93
CA ILE A 40 13.16 9.75 -12.59
C ILE A 40 13.40 8.28 -12.26
N ASP A 41 13.90 7.52 -13.21
CA ASP A 41 14.26 6.12 -12.99
C ASP A 41 15.53 6.06 -12.13
N VAL A 42 15.43 5.50 -10.94
CA VAL A 42 16.54 5.30 -9.98
C VAL A 42 16.55 3.85 -9.54
N ASN A 43 17.71 3.24 -9.58
CA ASN A 43 17.87 1.88 -9.08
C ASN A 43 17.60 1.81 -7.57
N PHE A 44 17.06 0.68 -7.12
CA PHE A 44 16.72 0.50 -5.70
C PHE A 44 17.95 0.69 -4.78
N SER A 45 19.12 0.19 -5.19
CA SER A 45 20.37 0.31 -4.42
C SER A 45 20.86 1.75 -4.28
N GLU A 46 20.58 2.59 -5.27
CA GLU A 46 21.00 4.00 -5.33
C GLU A 46 19.97 4.95 -4.71
N ASN A 47 18.81 4.45 -4.33
CA ASN A 47 17.74 5.29 -3.82
C ASN A 47 18.07 5.81 -2.42
N SER A 48 17.78 7.09 -2.16
CA SER A 48 18.08 7.80 -0.91
C SER A 48 16.84 7.97 -0.04
N ARG A 49 15.99 6.93 0.04
CA ARG A 49 14.72 6.88 0.80
C ARG A 49 14.48 5.51 1.41
N SER A 50 13.60 5.46 2.41
CA SER A 50 13.04 4.20 2.91
C SER A 50 12.07 3.63 1.88
N ILE A 51 12.49 2.61 1.15
CA ILE A 51 11.67 1.89 0.20
C ILE A 51 11.68 0.40 0.53
N ASN A 52 10.49 -0.17 0.67
CA ASN A 52 10.30 -1.62 0.78
C ASN A 52 9.81 -2.17 -0.56
N LEU A 53 10.31 -3.35 -0.91
CA LEU A 53 9.86 -4.08 -2.08
C LEU A 53 9.28 -5.42 -1.65
N ILE A 54 8.11 -5.77 -2.18
CA ILE A 54 7.53 -7.12 -2.09
C ILE A 54 7.45 -7.65 -3.51
N SER A 55 8.19 -8.70 -3.79
CA SER A 55 8.22 -9.34 -5.11
C SER A 55 7.01 -10.25 -5.33
N ALA A 56 6.68 -10.57 -6.60
CA ALA A 56 5.66 -11.56 -6.93
C ALA A 56 5.95 -12.93 -6.30
N GLN A 57 7.22 -13.28 -6.09
CA GLN A 57 7.62 -14.54 -5.46
C GLN A 57 7.27 -14.52 -3.96
N GLU A 58 7.56 -13.42 -3.25
CA GLU A 58 7.19 -13.24 -1.84
C GLU A 58 5.67 -13.26 -1.65
N LEU A 59 4.91 -12.57 -2.53
CA LEU A 59 3.44 -12.59 -2.53
C LEU A 59 2.88 -14.01 -2.66
N LYS A 60 3.42 -14.80 -3.59
CA LYS A 60 3.00 -16.19 -3.78
C LYS A 60 3.41 -17.09 -2.61
N ALA A 61 4.61 -16.93 -2.08
CA ALA A 61 5.13 -17.73 -0.98
C ALA A 61 4.33 -17.50 0.31
N SER A 62 3.93 -16.27 0.59
CA SER A 62 3.14 -15.93 1.78
C SER A 62 1.75 -16.57 1.79
N GLY A 63 1.23 -17.02 0.65
CA GLY A 63 -0.14 -17.50 0.53
C GLY A 63 -1.18 -16.43 0.81
N ALA A 64 -0.79 -15.14 0.76
CA ALA A 64 -1.69 -14.02 0.95
C ALA A 64 -2.87 -14.10 -0.01
N LEU A 65 -4.08 -13.85 0.49
CA LEU A 65 -5.30 -13.91 -0.32
C LEU A 65 -5.51 -12.63 -1.13
N THR A 66 -5.03 -11.53 -0.59
CA THR A 66 -5.17 -10.18 -1.14
C THR A 66 -3.90 -9.37 -0.91
N VAL A 67 -3.74 -8.27 -1.63
CA VAL A 67 -2.67 -7.29 -1.38
C VAL A 67 -2.71 -6.77 0.06
N VAL A 68 -3.91 -6.60 0.62
CA VAL A 68 -4.12 -6.16 2.02
C VAL A 68 -3.41 -7.11 2.99
N ASN A 69 -3.59 -8.43 2.83
CA ASN A 69 -2.92 -9.42 3.68
C ASN A 69 -1.38 -9.40 3.52
N ALA A 70 -0.88 -9.18 2.31
CA ALA A 70 0.55 -9.08 2.08
C ALA A 70 1.15 -7.83 2.74
N LEU A 71 0.47 -6.69 2.69
CA LEU A 71 0.91 -5.44 3.31
C LEU A 71 0.94 -5.52 4.85
N GLN A 72 0.09 -6.31 5.48
CA GLN A 72 0.10 -6.53 6.94
C GLN A 72 1.40 -7.18 7.47
N GLN A 73 2.20 -7.79 6.58
CA GLN A 73 3.48 -8.41 6.92
C GLN A 73 4.66 -7.41 6.87
N ILE A 74 4.40 -6.11 6.66
CA ILE A 74 5.43 -5.07 6.52
C ILE A 74 5.41 -4.17 7.75
N ALA A 75 6.51 -4.08 8.45
CA ALA A 75 6.65 -3.18 9.59
C ALA A 75 6.40 -1.70 9.17
N GLY A 76 5.72 -0.93 10.01
CA GLY A 76 5.34 0.45 9.75
C GLY A 76 4.13 0.64 8.82
N ILE A 77 3.56 -0.46 8.31
CA ILE A 77 2.27 -0.47 7.62
C ILE A 77 1.20 -0.98 8.58
N ASP A 78 0.24 -0.13 8.90
CA ASP A 78 -0.92 -0.47 9.73
C ASP A 78 -2.13 -0.63 8.81
N ILE A 79 -2.57 -1.87 8.60
CA ILE A 79 -3.81 -2.17 7.90
C ILE A 79 -4.87 -2.44 8.95
N ARG A 80 -5.89 -1.59 9.00
CA ARG A 80 -7.04 -1.75 9.90
C ARG A 80 -8.19 -2.39 9.15
N GLN A 81 -8.23 -3.70 9.20
CA GLN A 81 -9.24 -4.51 8.52
C GLN A 81 -10.45 -4.70 9.42
N ARG A 82 -11.66 -4.71 8.83
CA ARG A 82 -12.93 -4.88 9.54
C ARG A 82 -13.53 -6.27 9.28
N GLY A 83 -12.73 -7.31 9.44
CA GLY A 83 -13.18 -8.69 9.29
C GLY A 83 -12.30 -9.54 8.39
N ILE A 84 -12.86 -10.55 7.72
CA ILE A 84 -12.12 -11.45 6.84
C ILE A 84 -11.68 -10.75 5.54
N ALA A 85 -10.65 -11.31 4.91
CA ALA A 85 -10.13 -10.77 3.65
C ALA A 85 -11.21 -10.65 2.57
N GLY A 86 -11.47 -9.43 2.12
CA GLY A 86 -12.53 -9.13 1.15
C GLY A 86 -13.53 -8.07 1.61
N THR A 87 -13.54 -7.72 2.90
CA THR A 87 -14.32 -6.61 3.46
C THR A 87 -13.53 -5.30 3.46
N GLN A 88 -14.04 -4.29 4.14
CA GLN A 88 -13.40 -2.97 4.29
C GLN A 88 -12.06 -3.06 5.03
N ALA A 89 -11.08 -2.31 4.56
CA ALA A 89 -9.80 -2.09 5.23
C ALA A 89 -9.27 -0.68 4.97
N ASP A 90 -8.58 -0.13 5.94
CA ASP A 90 -7.93 1.19 5.88
C ASP A 90 -6.42 1.03 5.96
N LEU A 91 -5.69 1.88 5.22
CA LEU A 91 -4.24 1.84 5.12
C LEU A 91 -3.61 3.05 5.81
N TYR A 92 -2.69 2.80 6.72
CA TYR A 92 -1.92 3.82 7.43
C TYR A 92 -0.43 3.53 7.30
N ILE A 93 0.39 4.55 7.14
CA ILE A 93 1.86 4.45 7.13
C ILE A 93 2.42 5.31 8.25
N ARG A 94 3.25 4.73 9.13
CA ARG A 94 3.98 5.45 10.20
C ARG A 94 3.09 6.41 11.00
N GLY A 95 1.93 5.95 11.44
CA GLY A 95 1.01 6.71 12.28
C GLY A 95 0.23 7.82 11.57
N GLY A 96 0.22 7.85 10.24
CA GLY A 96 -0.67 8.73 9.48
C GLY A 96 -2.10 8.24 9.42
N SER A 97 -2.99 9.00 8.77
CA SER A 97 -4.37 8.58 8.48
C SER A 97 -4.49 7.87 7.13
N PHE A 98 -5.64 7.24 6.89
CA PHE A 98 -5.95 6.59 5.61
C PHE A 98 -6.02 7.58 4.44
N ASP A 99 -6.38 8.85 4.69
CA ASP A 99 -6.38 9.93 3.69
C ASP A 99 -4.97 10.46 3.39
N GLN A 100 -3.98 10.12 4.22
CA GLN A 100 -2.59 10.62 4.15
C GLN A 100 -1.64 9.66 3.42
N THR A 101 -2.16 8.56 2.88
CA THR A 101 -1.37 7.55 2.16
C THR A 101 -1.84 7.44 0.72
N LEU A 102 -0.92 7.61 -0.24
CA LEU A 102 -1.23 7.52 -1.66
C LEU A 102 -1.06 6.09 -2.17
N LEU A 103 -2.10 5.56 -2.84
CA LEU A 103 -2.03 4.32 -3.59
C LEU A 103 -1.87 4.61 -5.08
N LEU A 104 -1.01 3.83 -5.77
CA LEU A 104 -0.83 3.89 -7.22
C LEU A 104 -0.88 2.48 -7.82
N ILE A 105 -1.31 2.38 -9.07
CA ILE A 105 -1.14 1.20 -9.94
C ILE A 105 -0.36 1.66 -11.18
N ASP A 106 0.81 1.07 -11.42
CA ASP A 106 1.73 1.44 -12.51
C ASP A 106 1.97 2.97 -12.60
N GLY A 107 2.05 3.64 -11.42
CA GLY A 107 2.26 5.08 -11.31
C GLY A 107 1.01 5.94 -11.57
N ILE A 108 -0.18 5.34 -11.68
CA ILE A 108 -1.47 6.04 -11.79
C ILE A 108 -2.03 6.22 -10.38
N LYS A 109 -2.29 7.46 -9.99
CA LYS A 109 -2.81 7.82 -8.66
C LYS A 109 -4.27 7.41 -8.50
N LEU A 110 -4.57 6.73 -7.40
CA LEU A 110 -5.90 6.20 -7.07
C LEU A 110 -6.57 6.96 -5.92
N ASP A 111 -6.11 8.17 -5.61
CA ASP A 111 -6.73 9.01 -4.59
C ASP A 111 -8.22 9.23 -4.87
N ASP A 112 -9.04 9.21 -3.83
CA ASP A 112 -10.48 9.48 -3.91
C ASP A 112 -10.80 10.81 -3.21
N ALA A 113 -11.60 11.66 -3.87
CA ALA A 113 -12.00 12.94 -3.32
C ALA A 113 -13.14 12.84 -2.30
N GLN A 114 -13.86 11.72 -2.28
CA GLN A 114 -14.88 11.45 -1.28
C GLN A 114 -14.23 11.18 0.08
N THR A 115 -13.40 10.15 0.15
CA THR A 115 -12.72 9.67 1.37
C THR A 115 -11.62 8.67 1.01
N GLY A 116 -10.57 8.56 1.83
CA GLY A 116 -9.53 7.54 1.68
C GLY A 116 -9.96 6.11 2.03
N HIS A 117 -11.11 5.93 2.68
CA HIS A 117 -11.64 4.60 3.02
C HIS A 117 -11.83 3.67 1.82
N HIS A 118 -12.07 4.22 0.62
CA HIS A 118 -12.32 3.44 -0.60
C HIS A 118 -11.09 3.21 -1.46
N THR A 119 -9.94 3.74 -1.09
CA THR A 119 -8.69 3.65 -1.87
C THR A 119 -8.28 2.19 -2.15
N LEU A 120 -8.42 1.30 -1.16
CA LEU A 120 -8.09 -0.12 -1.30
C LEU A 120 -9.09 -0.93 -2.16
N ASN A 121 -10.21 -0.34 -2.59
CA ASN A 121 -11.16 -1.00 -3.48
C ASN A 121 -10.62 -1.18 -4.90
N PHE A 122 -9.60 -0.40 -5.30
CA PHE A 122 -8.94 -0.47 -6.61
C PHE A 122 -7.81 -1.51 -6.69
N LEU A 123 -7.49 -2.20 -5.60
CA LEU A 123 -6.37 -3.15 -5.57
C LEU A 123 -6.52 -4.25 -6.62
N PRO A 124 -5.50 -4.50 -7.45
CA PRO A 124 -5.52 -5.58 -8.42
C PRO A 124 -5.32 -6.94 -7.74
N PRO A 125 -5.69 -8.05 -8.41
CA PRO A 125 -5.39 -9.40 -7.94
C PRO A 125 -3.88 -9.64 -7.79
N ILE A 126 -3.48 -10.47 -6.82
CA ILE A 126 -2.06 -10.80 -6.58
C ILE A 126 -1.40 -11.41 -7.82
N GLU A 127 -2.14 -12.19 -8.59
CA GLU A 127 -1.67 -12.93 -9.77
C GLU A 127 -1.13 -12.04 -10.88
N VAL A 128 -1.64 -10.80 -10.96
CA VAL A 128 -1.22 -9.83 -11.99
C VAL A 128 -0.08 -8.93 -11.54
N ILE A 129 0.32 -9.00 -10.27
CA ILE A 129 1.34 -8.14 -9.67
C ILE A 129 2.74 -8.69 -9.98
N GLU A 130 3.64 -7.81 -10.40
CA GLU A 130 5.08 -8.05 -10.51
C GLU A 130 5.79 -7.78 -9.19
N ARG A 131 5.47 -6.63 -8.56
CA ARG A 131 5.97 -6.21 -7.25
C ARG A 131 5.12 -5.10 -6.65
N ILE A 132 5.30 -4.88 -5.35
CA ILE A 132 4.75 -3.73 -4.62
C ILE A 132 5.92 -2.90 -4.13
N GLU A 133 5.91 -1.60 -4.45
CA GLU A 133 6.89 -0.61 -4.01
C GLU A 133 6.25 0.26 -2.93
N ILE A 134 6.82 0.29 -1.73
CA ILE A 134 6.31 1.05 -0.60
C ILE A 134 7.34 2.13 -0.27
N VAL A 135 7.00 3.38 -0.57
CA VAL A 135 7.81 4.56 -0.24
C VAL A 135 7.29 5.14 1.06
N LYS A 136 8.11 5.16 2.09
CA LYS A 136 7.78 5.72 3.40
C LYS A 136 8.41 7.11 3.55
N GLY A 137 7.77 7.98 4.36
CA GLY A 137 8.25 9.34 4.58
C GLY A 137 7.81 10.33 3.49
N PRO A 138 8.54 11.44 3.25
CA PRO A 138 8.08 12.58 2.44
C PRO A 138 8.03 12.28 0.94
N ALA A 139 7.11 11.42 0.50
CA ALA A 139 6.91 11.09 -0.90
C ALA A 139 6.18 12.21 -1.68
N ALA A 140 5.58 13.18 -1.00
CA ALA A 140 4.81 14.26 -1.62
C ALA A 140 5.64 15.14 -2.55
N ARG A 141 6.93 15.32 -2.29
CA ARG A 141 7.87 16.02 -3.18
C ARG A 141 7.91 15.45 -4.60
N ILE A 142 7.58 14.18 -4.78
CA ILE A 142 7.54 13.53 -6.09
C ILE A 142 6.11 13.30 -6.55
N LEU A 143 5.24 12.88 -5.64
CA LEU A 143 3.92 12.38 -5.95
C LEU A 143 2.82 13.41 -5.67
N GLY A 144 3.10 14.45 -4.87
CA GLY A 144 2.12 15.48 -4.52
C GLY A 144 1.15 15.03 -3.44
N GLN A 145 -0.08 15.52 -3.54
CA GLN A 145 -1.16 15.28 -2.59
C GLN A 145 -1.34 13.80 -2.21
N ASN A 146 -1.78 13.56 -0.99
CA ASN A 146 -2.06 12.27 -0.35
C ASN A 146 -0.80 11.40 -0.11
N ALA A 147 0.37 11.73 -0.68
CA ALA A 147 1.63 11.11 -0.29
C ALA A 147 2.23 11.78 0.96
N PHE A 148 1.38 12.06 1.96
CA PHE A 148 1.71 12.81 3.18
C PHE A 148 2.63 12.01 4.11
N THR A 149 2.32 10.73 4.32
CA THR A 149 3.11 9.81 5.15
C THR A 149 3.89 8.79 4.32
N GLY A 150 3.51 8.64 3.06
CA GLY A 150 4.12 7.71 2.13
C GLY A 150 3.21 7.36 0.96
N ALA A 151 3.68 6.43 0.13
CA ALA A 151 2.93 5.93 -1.01
C ALA A 151 3.20 4.46 -1.27
N ILE A 152 2.21 3.76 -1.80
CA ILE A 152 2.31 2.38 -2.26
C ILE A 152 2.04 2.33 -3.75
N ASN A 153 3.00 1.86 -4.54
CA ASN A 153 2.83 1.66 -5.96
C ASN A 153 2.82 0.16 -6.29
N ILE A 154 1.71 -0.29 -6.83
CA ILE A 154 1.53 -1.67 -7.28
C ILE A 154 1.94 -1.74 -8.75
N VAL A 155 3.05 -2.40 -9.01
CA VAL A 155 3.57 -2.60 -10.36
C VAL A 155 3.01 -3.91 -10.91
N THR A 156 2.28 -3.84 -12.01
CA THR A 156 1.69 -5.00 -12.65
C THR A 156 2.63 -5.61 -13.68
N LYS A 157 2.53 -6.91 -13.91
CA LYS A 157 3.39 -7.66 -14.84
C LYS A 157 3.37 -7.06 -16.23
N LYS A 158 4.55 -6.88 -16.81
CA LYS A 158 4.76 -6.42 -18.19
C LYS A 158 5.21 -7.57 -19.09
N GLU A 159 6.02 -8.46 -18.55
CA GLU A 159 6.55 -9.61 -19.26
C GLU A 159 6.02 -10.90 -18.63
N PHE A 160 5.54 -11.82 -19.44
CA PHE A 160 5.07 -13.12 -19.01
C PHE A 160 5.11 -14.13 -20.16
N THR A 161 5.20 -15.39 -19.83
CA THR A 161 5.07 -16.49 -20.80
C THR A 161 3.60 -16.79 -21.04
N SER A 162 3.26 -17.21 -22.26
CA SER A 162 1.92 -17.70 -22.59
C SER A 162 1.53 -18.88 -21.70
N GLY A 163 0.26 -18.96 -21.33
CA GLY A 163 -0.28 -19.99 -20.46
C GLY A 163 -1.46 -19.49 -19.66
N GLY A 164 -1.98 -20.32 -18.78
CA GLY A 164 -3.09 -19.97 -17.93
C GLY A 164 -3.08 -20.69 -16.60
N SER A 165 -4.01 -20.33 -15.74
CA SER A 165 -4.28 -21.06 -14.49
C SER A 165 -5.73 -20.94 -14.09
N VAL A 166 -6.24 -21.99 -13.46
CA VAL A 166 -7.52 -22.00 -12.76
C VAL A 166 -7.25 -22.37 -11.32
N GLN A 167 -7.83 -21.65 -10.37
CA GLN A 167 -7.74 -21.97 -8.95
C GLN A 167 -9.15 -22.04 -8.33
N LEU A 168 -9.34 -23.03 -7.48
CA LEU A 168 -10.48 -23.13 -6.57
C LEU A 168 -9.95 -23.16 -5.13
N ARG A 169 -10.63 -22.45 -4.22
CA ARG A 169 -10.32 -22.42 -2.80
C ARG A 169 -11.61 -22.48 -1.99
N GLY A 170 -11.56 -23.22 -0.89
CA GLY A 170 -12.66 -23.29 0.08
C GLY A 170 -12.13 -23.41 1.50
N GLY A 171 -12.98 -23.15 2.49
CA GLY A 171 -12.59 -23.30 3.88
C GLY A 171 -13.57 -22.73 4.89
N SER A 172 -13.03 -22.28 6.01
CA SER A 172 -13.78 -21.74 7.15
C SER A 172 -14.73 -20.62 6.74
N TYR A 173 -15.82 -20.46 7.48
CA TYR A 173 -16.85 -19.43 7.29
C TYR A 173 -17.60 -19.49 5.95
N GLY A 174 -17.71 -20.69 5.37
CA GLY A 174 -18.33 -20.87 4.07
C GLY A 174 -17.57 -20.18 2.92
N GLN A 175 -16.28 -19.90 3.10
CA GLN A 175 -15.52 -19.19 2.07
C GLN A 175 -15.32 -20.06 0.82
N ILE A 176 -15.66 -19.49 -0.33
CA ILE A 176 -15.45 -20.08 -1.66
C ILE A 176 -14.84 -19.00 -2.55
N HIS A 177 -13.73 -19.37 -3.19
CA HIS A 177 -13.04 -18.52 -4.18
C HIS A 177 -12.74 -19.31 -5.43
N GLY A 178 -13.03 -18.72 -6.58
CA GLY A 178 -12.65 -19.24 -7.89
C GLY A 178 -11.96 -18.15 -8.71
N GLU A 179 -10.89 -18.50 -9.42
CA GLU A 179 -10.20 -17.60 -10.32
C GLU A 179 -9.73 -18.28 -11.59
N VAL A 180 -9.65 -17.49 -12.65
CA VAL A 180 -9.08 -17.86 -13.95
C VAL A 180 -8.13 -16.78 -14.39
N ASN A 181 -6.93 -17.21 -14.79
CA ASN A 181 -5.90 -16.36 -15.40
C ASN A 181 -5.55 -16.88 -16.79
N TYR A 182 -5.46 -15.99 -17.75
CA TYR A 182 -4.99 -16.28 -19.09
C TYR A 182 -3.93 -15.28 -19.52
N ARG A 183 -2.89 -15.75 -20.15
CA ARG A 183 -1.77 -14.93 -20.63
C ARG A 183 -1.31 -15.40 -21.98
N THR A 184 -1.05 -14.48 -22.89
CA THR A 184 -0.45 -14.78 -24.17
C THR A 184 0.57 -13.72 -24.56
N THR A 185 1.62 -14.14 -25.22
CA THR A 185 2.70 -13.27 -25.71
C THR A 185 3.04 -13.64 -27.13
N SER A 186 3.20 -12.64 -27.97
CA SER A 186 3.61 -12.74 -29.37
C SER A 186 4.63 -11.65 -29.69
N GLU A 187 5.20 -11.66 -30.90
CA GLU A 187 6.08 -10.61 -31.41
C GLU A 187 5.39 -9.23 -31.48
N LYS A 188 4.07 -9.20 -31.65
CA LYS A 188 3.27 -7.96 -31.82
C LYS A 188 2.70 -7.43 -30.52
N GLY A 189 2.76 -8.20 -29.43
CA GLY A 189 2.22 -7.77 -28.16
C GLY A 189 1.98 -8.89 -27.17
N ASN A 190 1.47 -8.51 -26.03
CA ASN A 190 1.07 -9.43 -24.96
C ASN A 190 -0.33 -9.09 -24.45
N PHE A 191 -0.98 -10.07 -23.85
CA PHE A 191 -2.28 -9.90 -23.22
C PHE A 191 -2.41 -10.76 -21.98
N LEU A 192 -2.95 -10.17 -20.91
CA LEU A 192 -3.25 -10.84 -19.64
C LEU A 192 -4.71 -10.54 -19.27
N ALA A 193 -5.45 -11.58 -18.93
CA ALA A 193 -6.80 -11.49 -18.38
C ALA A 193 -6.89 -12.26 -17.08
N HIS A 194 -7.52 -11.67 -16.09
CA HIS A 194 -7.86 -12.29 -14.82
C HIS A 194 -9.34 -12.05 -14.52
N PHE A 195 -9.99 -13.10 -14.05
CA PHE A 195 -11.31 -13.04 -13.45
C PHE A 195 -11.31 -13.81 -12.14
N SER A 196 -11.90 -13.24 -11.09
CA SER A 196 -12.11 -13.98 -9.84
C SER A 196 -13.42 -13.60 -9.16
N ARG A 197 -13.93 -14.57 -8.40
CA ARG A 197 -15.05 -14.40 -7.47
C ARG A 197 -14.70 -14.99 -6.13
N ASN A 198 -14.91 -14.22 -5.06
CA ASN A 198 -14.69 -14.63 -3.68
C ASN A 198 -15.94 -14.30 -2.85
N SER A 199 -16.42 -15.26 -2.07
CA SER A 199 -17.57 -15.08 -1.18
C SER A 199 -17.38 -15.84 0.13
N ALA A 200 -18.06 -15.41 1.17
CA ALA A 200 -18.13 -16.11 2.46
C ALA A 200 -19.46 -15.80 3.15
N ASP A 201 -19.91 -16.71 4.01
CA ASP A 201 -21.11 -16.51 4.84
C ASP A 201 -20.85 -15.61 6.05
N GLY A 202 -19.55 -15.38 6.37
CA GLY A 202 -19.11 -14.55 7.48
C GLY A 202 -18.83 -15.35 8.75
N TYR A 203 -18.03 -14.75 9.65
CA TYR A 203 -17.60 -15.37 10.92
C TYR A 203 -18.46 -14.93 12.13
N ARG A 204 -19.35 -13.96 11.91
CA ARG A 204 -20.37 -13.48 12.86
C ARG A 204 -21.57 -12.92 12.10
N TYR A 205 -22.64 -12.57 12.80
CA TYR A 205 -23.84 -12.00 12.21
C TYR A 205 -23.51 -10.84 11.27
N ASN A 206 -24.12 -10.79 10.08
CA ASN A 206 -24.00 -9.75 9.06
C ASN A 206 -22.53 -9.38 8.76
N THR A 207 -21.69 -10.39 8.45
CA THR A 207 -20.32 -10.25 7.97
C THR A 207 -20.05 -11.10 6.73
N ASP A 208 -21.11 -11.47 6.03
CA ASP A 208 -21.06 -12.11 4.72
C ASP A 208 -20.47 -11.14 3.69
N PHE A 209 -19.82 -11.69 2.66
CA PHE A 209 -19.36 -10.87 1.54
C PHE A 209 -19.40 -11.61 0.21
N LYS A 210 -19.43 -10.83 -0.88
CA LYS A 210 -19.31 -11.30 -2.25
C LYS A 210 -18.52 -10.27 -3.06
N ASN A 211 -17.35 -10.69 -3.59
CA ASN A 211 -16.47 -9.86 -4.39
C ASN A 211 -16.27 -10.47 -5.77
N ASN A 212 -16.31 -9.64 -6.80
CA ASN A 212 -15.94 -10.00 -8.17
C ASN A 212 -14.81 -9.08 -8.61
N ASN A 213 -13.85 -9.63 -9.36
CA ASN A 213 -12.73 -8.87 -9.87
C ASN A 213 -12.46 -9.25 -11.31
N VAL A 214 -12.27 -8.24 -12.16
CA VAL A 214 -11.82 -8.38 -13.56
C VAL A 214 -10.61 -7.50 -13.74
N PHE A 215 -9.54 -8.05 -14.30
CA PHE A 215 -8.35 -7.28 -14.64
C PHE A 215 -7.84 -7.69 -16.01
N LEU A 216 -7.70 -6.72 -16.90
CA LEU A 216 -7.19 -6.88 -18.26
C LEU A 216 -5.97 -5.99 -18.44
N LYS A 217 -4.91 -6.53 -19.01
CA LYS A 217 -3.73 -5.76 -19.42
C LYS A 217 -3.28 -6.20 -20.80
N GLY A 218 -2.99 -5.24 -21.67
CA GLY A 218 -2.44 -5.49 -22.99
C GLY A 218 -1.24 -4.62 -23.26
N GLY A 219 -0.21 -5.20 -23.89
CA GLY A 219 0.93 -4.48 -24.44
C GLY A 219 0.93 -4.64 -25.97
N LEU A 220 0.97 -3.53 -26.69
CA LEU A 220 1.13 -3.52 -28.15
C LEU A 220 2.56 -3.09 -28.50
N TYR A 221 3.27 -3.93 -29.26
CA TYR A 221 4.62 -3.63 -29.76
C TYR A 221 4.47 -3.20 -31.22
N THR A 222 4.50 -1.90 -31.46
CA THR A 222 4.46 -1.37 -32.83
C THR A 222 5.88 -1.33 -33.41
N ASP A 223 5.99 -1.36 -34.74
CA ASP A 223 7.27 -1.22 -35.45
C ASP A 223 8.00 0.09 -35.13
N THR A 224 7.30 1.05 -34.54
CA THR A 224 7.81 2.37 -34.16
C THR A 224 8.55 2.38 -32.81
N LYS A 225 8.78 1.25 -32.16
CA LYS A 225 9.40 1.12 -30.84
C LYS A 225 8.64 1.86 -29.72
N LEU A 226 7.35 2.07 -29.88
CA LEU A 226 6.46 2.65 -28.88
C LEU A 226 5.58 1.53 -28.29
N PRO A 227 6.04 0.86 -27.22
CA PRO A 227 5.18 -0.10 -26.54
C PRO A 227 4.00 0.66 -25.93
N LEU A 228 2.80 0.26 -26.27
CA LEU A 228 1.57 0.85 -25.72
C LEU A 228 0.98 -0.13 -24.71
N ASP A 229 0.93 0.28 -23.44
CA ASP A 229 0.31 -0.49 -22.36
C ASP A 229 -1.12 0.00 -22.12
N VAL A 230 -2.07 -0.93 -22.10
CA VAL A 230 -3.49 -0.70 -21.77
C VAL A 230 -3.83 -1.47 -20.52
N ILE A 231 -4.48 -0.84 -19.57
CA ILE A 231 -5.01 -1.45 -18.34
C ILE A 231 -6.51 -1.17 -18.27
N ALA A 232 -7.30 -2.21 -17.97
CA ALA A 232 -8.72 -2.08 -17.63
C ALA A 232 -9.01 -2.99 -16.44
N SER A 233 -9.64 -2.46 -15.41
CA SER A 233 -10.05 -3.26 -14.25
C SER A 233 -11.43 -2.87 -13.75
N PHE A 234 -12.09 -3.86 -13.14
CA PHE A 234 -13.34 -3.69 -12.44
C PHE A 234 -13.33 -4.55 -11.17
N THR A 235 -13.73 -3.96 -10.06
CA THR A 235 -13.94 -4.67 -8.79
C THR A 235 -15.32 -4.29 -8.26
N GLY A 236 -16.16 -5.27 -7.97
CA GLY A 236 -17.44 -5.09 -7.29
C GLY A 236 -17.44 -5.86 -5.99
N ARG A 237 -17.82 -5.20 -4.90
CA ARG A 237 -17.87 -5.78 -3.55
C ARG A 237 -19.21 -5.51 -2.92
N LYS A 238 -19.72 -6.49 -2.17
CA LYS A 238 -20.96 -6.42 -1.39
C LYS A 238 -20.70 -7.11 -0.06
N PHE A 239 -20.98 -6.45 1.05
CA PHE A 239 -20.70 -7.05 2.35
C PHE A 239 -21.59 -6.50 3.48
N GLY A 240 -21.89 -7.37 4.44
CA GLY A 240 -22.46 -6.98 5.72
C GLY A 240 -21.40 -6.20 6.55
N ALA A 241 -21.78 -5.05 7.06
CA ALA A 241 -20.88 -4.09 7.72
C ALA A 241 -21.16 -3.96 9.23
N ASN A 242 -21.35 -5.10 9.92
CA ASN A 242 -21.71 -5.18 11.33
C ASN A 242 -20.75 -4.37 12.24
N GLY A 243 -21.21 -3.22 12.73
CA GLY A 243 -20.46 -2.34 13.62
C GLY A 243 -19.27 -1.61 12.96
N PHE A 244 -19.26 -1.45 11.63
CA PHE A 244 -18.09 -0.89 10.93
C PHE A 244 -17.95 0.63 11.09
N TYR A 245 -19.05 1.37 11.07
CA TYR A 245 -19.00 2.84 10.91
C TYR A 245 -19.59 3.63 12.08
N ALA A 246 -20.78 3.26 12.59
CA ALA A 246 -21.45 4.06 13.60
C ALA A 246 -21.03 3.65 15.03
N SER A 247 -21.43 2.48 15.46
CA SER A 247 -21.11 1.93 16.77
C SER A 247 -21.17 0.40 16.72
N PRO A 248 -20.63 -0.32 17.71
CA PRO A 248 -20.72 -1.79 17.79
C PRO A 248 -22.16 -2.33 17.79
N GLU A 249 -23.14 -1.51 18.22
CA GLU A 249 -24.57 -1.86 18.25
C GLU A 249 -25.23 -1.80 16.87
N ALA A 250 -24.66 -1.04 15.92
CA ALA A 250 -25.14 -0.91 14.55
C ALA A 250 -24.80 -2.18 13.73
N LYS A 251 -25.52 -3.28 13.98
CA LYS A 251 -25.20 -4.61 13.46
C LYS A 251 -25.75 -4.87 12.06
N ASP A 252 -26.74 -4.10 11.60
CA ASP A 252 -27.48 -4.35 10.37
C ASP A 252 -27.00 -3.51 9.17
N GLN A 253 -25.83 -2.87 9.30
CA GLN A 253 -25.22 -2.07 8.25
C GLN A 253 -24.81 -2.95 7.05
N TYR A 254 -24.87 -2.37 5.85
CA TYR A 254 -24.49 -3.06 4.63
C TYR A 254 -23.87 -2.08 3.65
N GLU A 255 -22.93 -2.56 2.83
CA GLU A 255 -22.24 -1.72 1.86
C GLU A 255 -22.00 -2.47 0.54
N GLU A 256 -22.18 -1.73 -0.55
CA GLU A 256 -21.80 -2.15 -1.89
C GLU A 256 -20.82 -1.14 -2.47
N THR A 257 -19.67 -1.59 -2.96
CA THR A 257 -18.70 -0.73 -3.62
C THR A 257 -18.33 -1.24 -5.01
N GLU A 258 -18.11 -0.31 -5.94
CA GLU A 258 -17.57 -0.59 -7.26
C GLU A 258 -16.36 0.29 -7.53
N ALA A 259 -15.33 -0.30 -8.14
CA ALA A 259 -14.13 0.42 -8.56
C ALA A 259 -13.75 0.01 -9.99
N SER A 260 -13.58 0.99 -10.87
CA SER A 260 -13.13 0.78 -12.25
C SER A 260 -11.92 1.64 -12.55
N LEU A 261 -10.97 1.10 -13.29
CA LEU A 261 -9.80 1.80 -13.78
C LEU A 261 -9.60 1.50 -15.26
N PHE A 262 -9.37 2.54 -16.05
CA PHE A 262 -8.88 2.44 -17.42
C PHE A 262 -7.66 3.33 -17.58
N ALA A 263 -6.60 2.80 -18.20
CA ALA A 263 -5.40 3.58 -18.46
C ALA A 263 -4.70 3.15 -19.75
N LEU A 264 -4.12 4.15 -20.39
CA LEU A 264 -3.27 4.02 -21.56
C LEU A 264 -1.96 4.72 -21.28
N GLN A 265 -0.85 4.02 -21.43
CA GLN A 265 0.47 4.57 -21.15
C GLN A 265 1.54 4.00 -22.06
N THR A 266 2.61 4.75 -22.24
CA THR A 266 3.80 4.27 -22.95
C THR A 266 5.07 4.80 -22.28
N LYS A 267 6.18 4.16 -22.56
CA LYS A 267 7.52 4.64 -22.20
C LYS A 267 8.39 4.57 -23.45
N THR A 268 8.94 5.70 -23.87
CA THR A 268 9.85 5.77 -24.99
C THR A 268 11.13 6.51 -24.61
N GLN A 269 12.23 6.08 -25.21
CA GLN A 269 13.55 6.69 -25.01
C GLN A 269 14.11 7.15 -26.33
N LYS A 270 14.59 8.40 -26.38
CA LYS A 270 15.29 8.99 -27.53
C LYS A 270 16.58 9.66 -27.06
N GLY A 271 17.70 9.02 -27.32
CA GLY A 271 18.99 9.44 -26.75
C GLY A 271 18.93 9.45 -25.22
N ASN A 272 19.25 10.59 -24.61
CA ASN A 272 19.25 10.78 -23.16
C ASN A 272 17.87 11.16 -22.58
N TRP A 273 16.86 11.31 -23.43
CA TRP A 273 15.50 11.66 -23.03
C TRP A 273 14.62 10.43 -22.87
N THR A 274 13.88 10.36 -21.77
CA THR A 274 12.82 9.37 -21.56
C THR A 274 11.50 10.09 -21.40
N PHE A 275 10.46 9.64 -22.11
CA PHE A 275 9.11 10.18 -22.09
C PHE A 275 8.14 9.10 -21.61
N LYS A 276 7.25 9.45 -20.67
CA LYS A 276 6.24 8.55 -20.09
C LYS A 276 4.86 9.24 -20.11
N PRO A 277 4.21 9.40 -21.29
CA PRO A 277 2.85 9.89 -21.35
C PRO A 277 1.86 8.85 -20.84
N LYS A 278 0.78 9.31 -20.22
CA LYS A 278 -0.33 8.47 -19.76
C LYS A 278 -1.66 9.23 -19.81
N ILE A 279 -2.73 8.48 -20.08
CA ILE A 279 -4.12 8.92 -19.97
C ILE A 279 -4.81 7.92 -19.07
N TYR A 280 -5.65 8.38 -18.17
CA TYR A 280 -6.33 7.50 -17.21
C TYR A 280 -7.74 8.01 -16.88
N TRP A 281 -8.57 7.06 -16.50
CA TRP A 281 -9.87 7.30 -15.92
C TRP A 281 -10.14 6.26 -14.84
N ARG A 282 -10.67 6.71 -13.71
CA ARG A 282 -11.20 5.84 -12.66
C ARG A 282 -12.62 6.24 -12.29
N ARG A 283 -13.39 5.27 -11.84
CA ARG A 283 -14.71 5.44 -11.24
C ARG A 283 -14.76 4.67 -9.92
N GLY A 284 -15.16 5.33 -8.84
CA GLY A 284 -15.54 4.71 -7.57
C GLY A 284 -17.05 4.86 -7.38
N GLN A 285 -17.68 3.86 -6.81
CA GLN A 285 -19.06 3.93 -6.31
C GLN A 285 -19.11 3.33 -4.93
N ASP A 286 -19.88 3.96 -4.06
CA ASP A 286 -20.18 3.52 -2.71
C ASP A 286 -21.67 3.65 -2.48
N HIS A 287 -22.30 2.57 -2.01
CA HIS A 287 -23.69 2.53 -1.60
C HIS A 287 -23.77 1.91 -0.20
N TYR A 288 -23.99 2.75 0.78
CA TYR A 288 -24.09 2.38 2.19
C TYR A 288 -25.54 2.36 2.64
N LEU A 289 -25.92 1.31 3.40
CA LEU A 289 -27.21 1.17 4.06
C LEU A 289 -27.01 1.05 5.58
N TYR A 290 -27.73 1.88 6.34
CA TYR A 290 -27.73 1.76 7.81
C TYR A 290 -28.47 0.52 8.29
N LEU A 291 -29.62 0.19 7.66
CA LEU A 291 -30.37 -1.04 7.87
C LEU A 291 -30.50 -1.80 6.55
N ARG A 292 -29.80 -2.92 6.41
CA ARG A 292 -29.80 -3.76 5.20
C ARG A 292 -31.21 -4.20 4.77
N ALA A 293 -32.08 -4.55 5.74
CA ALA A 293 -33.43 -5.00 5.49
C ALA A 293 -34.42 -3.86 5.16
N ASN A 294 -34.06 -2.61 5.45
CA ASN A 294 -34.92 -1.46 5.23
C ASN A 294 -34.09 -0.23 4.77
N PRO A 295 -33.72 -0.18 3.49
CA PRO A 295 -32.89 0.90 2.92
C PRO A 295 -33.47 2.31 3.11
N GLU A 296 -34.80 2.44 3.14
CA GLU A 296 -35.49 3.74 3.26
C GLU A 296 -35.19 4.47 4.58
N VAL A 297 -34.67 3.78 5.59
CA VAL A 297 -34.32 4.39 6.88
C VAL A 297 -33.17 5.37 6.73
N TYR A 298 -32.10 4.94 6.05
CA TYR A 298 -30.96 5.78 5.71
C TYR A 298 -30.06 5.06 4.71
N GLU A 299 -29.75 5.73 3.61
CA GLU A 299 -28.79 5.29 2.62
C GLU A 299 -27.93 6.46 2.10
N ASN A 300 -26.69 6.15 1.76
CA ASN A 300 -25.79 7.06 1.05
C ASN A 300 -25.37 6.46 -0.29
N TRP A 301 -25.42 7.29 -1.31
CA TRP A 301 -24.91 7.01 -2.64
C TRP A 301 -23.83 8.01 -3.02
N HIS A 302 -22.67 7.51 -3.39
CA HIS A 302 -21.56 8.32 -3.85
C HIS A 302 -20.99 7.71 -5.13
N ILE A 303 -20.87 8.50 -6.18
CA ILE A 303 -20.23 8.10 -7.43
C ILE A 303 -19.14 9.12 -7.72
N THR A 304 -17.89 8.68 -7.73
CA THR A 304 -16.72 9.52 -8.01
C THR A 304 -16.11 9.16 -9.36
N HIS A 305 -15.67 10.17 -10.10
CA HIS A 305 -14.87 10.02 -11.31
C HIS A 305 -13.61 10.84 -11.20
N LYS A 306 -12.50 10.29 -11.71
CA LYS A 306 -11.27 11.03 -11.95
C LYS A 306 -10.75 10.68 -13.33
N ALA A 307 -10.58 11.69 -14.18
CA ALA A 307 -9.97 11.53 -15.49
C ALA A 307 -8.81 12.50 -15.63
N GLY A 308 -7.74 12.06 -16.27
CA GLY A 308 -6.55 12.89 -16.40
C GLY A 308 -5.58 12.42 -17.48
N THR A 309 -4.64 13.31 -17.77
CA THR A 309 -3.49 13.06 -18.63
C THR A 309 -2.22 13.53 -17.92
N ALA A 310 -1.15 12.78 -18.04
CA ALA A 310 0.12 13.13 -17.46
C ALA A 310 1.27 12.85 -18.43
N LEU A 311 2.33 13.61 -18.27
CA LEU A 311 3.59 13.41 -18.97
C LEU A 311 4.74 13.57 -17.98
N ASP A 312 5.52 12.51 -17.82
CA ASP A 312 6.79 12.53 -17.10
C ASP A 312 7.93 12.50 -18.13
N VAL A 313 8.87 13.41 -18.02
CA VAL A 313 10.04 13.50 -18.89
C VAL A 313 11.30 13.49 -18.05
N SER A 314 12.27 12.66 -18.39
CA SER A 314 13.60 12.70 -17.76
C SER A 314 14.70 12.85 -18.77
N LEU A 315 15.74 13.62 -18.38
CA LEU A 315 16.94 13.89 -19.16
C LEU A 315 18.16 13.44 -18.37
N LEU A 316 18.91 12.50 -18.92
CA LEU A 316 20.24 12.14 -18.41
C LEU A 316 21.29 13.09 -18.98
N SER A 317 22.07 13.72 -18.11
CA SER A 317 23.14 14.65 -18.46
C SER A 317 24.43 14.36 -17.70
N LYS A 318 25.52 15.10 -18.00
CA LYS A 318 26.78 15.00 -17.24
C LYS A 318 26.64 15.47 -15.78
N LEU A 319 25.64 16.30 -15.46
CA LEU A 319 25.37 16.82 -14.12
C LEU A 319 24.45 15.89 -13.31
N GLY A 320 23.91 14.84 -13.93
CA GLY A 320 22.94 13.93 -13.33
C GLY A 320 21.65 13.82 -14.13
N THR A 321 20.55 13.48 -13.46
CA THR A 321 19.25 13.25 -14.11
C THR A 321 18.25 14.32 -13.70
N THR A 322 17.69 15.04 -14.69
CA THR A 322 16.59 15.99 -14.49
C THR A 322 15.26 15.32 -14.80
N GLY A 323 14.27 15.45 -13.93
CA GLY A 323 12.89 15.04 -14.13
C GLY A 323 11.96 16.25 -14.13
N ILE A 324 11.11 16.37 -15.15
CA ILE A 324 10.05 17.38 -15.23
C ILE A 324 8.76 16.73 -15.70
N GLY A 325 7.62 17.32 -15.39
CA GLY A 325 6.37 16.84 -15.96
C GLY A 325 5.14 17.51 -15.38
N PHE A 326 4.00 17.03 -15.85
CA PHE A 326 2.71 17.52 -15.40
C PHE A 326 1.69 16.38 -15.32
N ASP A 327 0.64 16.63 -14.54
CA ASP A 327 -0.57 15.79 -14.43
C ASP A 327 -1.79 16.73 -14.38
N LEU A 328 -2.63 16.67 -15.38
CA LEU A 328 -3.86 17.46 -15.48
C LEU A 328 -5.04 16.54 -15.28
N SER A 329 -5.85 16.80 -14.26
CA SER A 329 -7.00 15.94 -13.95
C SER A 329 -8.24 16.73 -13.54
N ARG A 330 -9.38 16.08 -13.73
CA ARG A 330 -10.67 16.50 -13.20
C ARG A 330 -11.24 15.39 -12.33
N VAL A 331 -11.65 15.76 -11.13
CA VAL A 331 -12.39 14.91 -10.20
C VAL A 331 -13.82 15.42 -10.12
N SER A 332 -14.81 14.52 -10.09
CA SER A 332 -16.20 14.85 -9.82
C SER A 332 -16.84 13.82 -8.92
N ILE A 333 -17.84 14.25 -8.18
CA ILE A 333 -18.71 13.40 -7.35
C ILE A 333 -20.15 13.76 -7.60
N ALA A 334 -21.00 12.73 -7.68
CA ALA A 334 -22.45 12.82 -7.55
C ALA A 334 -22.88 12.07 -6.30
N SER A 335 -23.62 12.70 -5.42
CA SER A 335 -23.93 12.15 -4.10
C SER A 335 -25.24 12.73 -3.55
N ASN A 336 -26.07 11.86 -2.96
CA ASN A 336 -27.28 12.27 -2.26
C ASN A 336 -26.99 13.01 -0.95
N ASN A 337 -25.80 12.84 -0.35
CA ASN A 337 -25.40 13.51 0.90
C ASN A 337 -24.44 14.69 0.64
N LEU A 338 -23.39 14.48 -0.19
CA LEU A 338 -22.35 15.48 -0.45
C LEU A 338 -22.71 16.45 -1.60
N GLY A 339 -23.79 16.18 -2.35
CA GLY A 339 -24.19 16.93 -3.54
C GLY A 339 -23.28 16.67 -4.75
N ASP A 340 -23.55 17.41 -5.83
CA ASP A 340 -22.78 17.32 -7.08
C ASP A 340 -21.64 18.33 -7.06
N ARG A 341 -20.39 17.83 -7.14
CA ARG A 341 -19.20 18.66 -7.04
C ARG A 341 -18.15 18.27 -8.06
N SER A 342 -17.28 19.21 -8.41
CA SER A 342 -16.12 18.91 -9.24
C SER A 342 -14.94 19.80 -8.91
N ARG A 343 -13.73 19.25 -9.08
CA ARG A 343 -12.45 19.92 -8.87
C ARG A 343 -11.53 19.65 -10.05
N LYS A 344 -10.86 20.67 -10.54
CA LYS A 344 -9.76 20.53 -11.49
C LYS A 344 -8.44 20.64 -10.73
N LEU A 345 -7.48 19.82 -11.12
CA LEU A 345 -6.14 19.80 -10.56
C LEU A 345 -5.12 19.83 -11.68
N ALA A 346 -4.21 20.78 -11.62
CA ALA A 346 -2.98 20.77 -12.42
C ALA A 346 -1.80 20.59 -11.47
N THR A 347 -1.01 19.54 -11.70
CA THR A 347 0.21 19.24 -10.96
C THR A 347 1.41 19.43 -11.87
N PHE A 348 2.41 20.18 -11.42
CA PHE A 348 3.69 20.31 -12.08
C PHE A 348 4.78 19.81 -11.15
N PHE A 349 5.79 19.15 -11.70
CA PHE A 349 6.93 18.74 -10.90
C PHE A 349 8.25 19.04 -11.60
N LEU A 350 9.26 19.29 -10.77
CA LEU A 350 10.65 19.45 -11.16
C LEU A 350 11.53 18.81 -10.10
N GLU A 351 12.46 17.97 -10.53
CA GLU A 351 13.52 17.45 -9.67
C GLU A 351 14.81 17.29 -10.46
N HIS A 352 15.95 17.37 -9.77
CA HIS A 352 17.23 17.07 -10.36
C HIS A 352 18.07 16.24 -9.40
N ARG A 353 18.56 15.09 -9.85
CA ARG A 353 19.50 14.26 -9.09
C ARG A 353 20.91 14.59 -9.54
N PHE A 354 21.62 15.37 -8.74
CA PHE A 354 23.05 15.60 -8.87
C PHE A 354 23.81 14.38 -8.35
N THR A 355 24.85 13.97 -9.06
CA THR A 355 25.76 12.90 -8.63
C THR A 355 27.19 13.41 -8.65
N PHE A 356 27.92 13.18 -7.57
CA PHE A 356 29.29 13.63 -7.37
C PHE A 356 30.20 12.45 -7.04
N TRP A 357 31.48 12.56 -7.39
CA TRP A 357 32.53 11.60 -7.03
C TRP A 357 32.16 10.16 -7.39
N ASP A 358 31.84 9.91 -8.66
CA ASP A 358 31.43 8.59 -9.16
C ASP A 358 30.27 7.98 -8.35
N GLN A 359 29.23 8.79 -8.09
CA GLN A 359 28.00 8.42 -7.37
C GLN A 359 28.19 8.16 -5.86
N ILE A 360 29.31 8.57 -5.25
CA ILE A 360 29.50 8.51 -3.80
C ILE A 360 28.49 9.41 -3.10
N LEU A 361 28.28 10.63 -3.60
CA LEU A 361 27.28 11.57 -3.08
C LEU A 361 26.24 11.85 -4.15
N ASP A 362 24.96 11.75 -3.78
CA ASP A 362 23.85 12.30 -4.55
C ASP A 362 23.03 13.29 -3.74
N LEU A 363 22.55 14.32 -4.42
CA LEU A 363 21.63 15.33 -3.91
C LEU A 363 20.47 15.44 -4.89
N THR A 364 19.24 15.29 -4.39
CA THR A 364 18.04 15.32 -5.22
C THR A 364 17.05 16.35 -4.69
N PRO A 365 17.26 17.66 -4.90
CA PRO A 365 16.23 18.66 -4.66
C PRO A 365 15.08 18.49 -5.64
N GLY A 366 13.88 18.84 -5.20
CA GLY A 366 12.72 18.81 -6.06
C GLY A 366 11.52 19.51 -5.45
N VAL A 367 10.54 19.77 -6.30
CA VAL A 367 9.28 20.41 -5.91
C VAL A 367 8.14 19.88 -6.78
N VAL A 368 6.99 19.64 -6.14
CA VAL A 368 5.70 19.48 -6.82
C VAL A 368 4.86 20.70 -6.50
N VAL A 369 4.15 21.23 -7.49
CA VAL A 369 3.18 22.31 -7.34
C VAL A 369 1.83 21.82 -7.81
N ASN A 370 0.82 21.92 -6.93
CA ASN A 370 -0.57 21.61 -7.23
C ASN A 370 -1.38 22.89 -7.29
N LEU A 371 -2.14 23.06 -8.37
CA LEU A 371 -3.08 24.15 -8.60
C LEU A 371 -4.49 23.59 -8.61
N TYR A 372 -5.31 23.94 -7.61
CA TYR A 372 -6.69 23.48 -7.48
C TYR A 372 -7.67 24.57 -7.92
N SER A 373 -8.77 24.18 -8.55
CA SER A 373 -9.80 25.13 -9.00
C SER A 373 -10.60 25.74 -7.84
N ASP A 374 -10.60 25.11 -6.68
CA ASP A 374 -11.49 25.41 -5.53
C ASP A 374 -10.76 25.54 -4.19
N PHE A 375 -9.49 25.20 -4.12
CA PHE A 375 -8.78 25.13 -2.84
C PHE A 375 -7.44 25.89 -2.80
N GLY A 376 -7.06 26.58 -3.88
CA GLY A 376 -5.80 27.34 -3.97
C GLY A 376 -4.61 26.51 -4.49
N ASN A 377 -3.40 26.97 -4.18
CA ASN A 377 -2.16 26.45 -4.75
C ASN A 377 -1.22 26.02 -3.62
N PHE A 378 -0.58 24.85 -3.78
CA PHE A 378 0.33 24.28 -2.79
C PHE A 378 1.62 23.80 -3.44
N ALA A 379 2.74 24.03 -2.77
CA ALA A 379 4.05 23.56 -3.19
C ALA A 379 4.61 22.57 -2.16
N TYR A 380 5.18 21.48 -2.65
CA TYR A 380 5.78 20.40 -1.87
C TYR A 380 7.29 20.35 -2.12
N PRO A 381 8.08 21.29 -1.56
CA PRO A 381 9.52 21.28 -1.72
C PRO A 381 10.15 20.18 -0.85
N GLY A 382 11.30 19.69 -1.29
CA GLY A 382 12.07 18.75 -0.50
C GLY A 382 13.40 18.39 -1.16
N ILE A 383 14.23 17.68 -0.39
CA ILE A 383 15.54 17.22 -0.82
C ILE A 383 15.83 15.84 -0.28
N ASP A 384 16.45 15.00 -1.10
CA ASP A 384 17.07 13.76 -0.67
C ASP A 384 18.58 13.87 -0.79
N ILE A 385 19.29 13.26 0.14
CA ILE A 385 20.75 13.20 0.20
C ILE A 385 21.15 11.75 0.38
N GLY A 386 22.07 11.25 -0.41
CA GLY A 386 22.64 9.91 -0.27
C GLY A 386 24.15 9.95 -0.28
N LEU A 387 24.79 9.24 0.65
CA LEU A 387 26.23 9.10 0.76
C LEU A 387 26.61 7.62 0.81
N GLN A 388 27.31 7.15 -0.22
CA GLN A 388 27.86 5.80 -0.29
C GLN A 388 29.13 5.73 0.56
N LEU A 389 29.05 5.11 1.74
CA LEU A 389 30.19 4.99 2.67
C LEU A 389 31.16 3.89 2.26
N SER A 390 30.65 2.83 1.64
CA SER A 390 31.40 1.72 1.04
C SER A 390 30.53 1.04 -0.01
N SER A 391 31.03 0.02 -0.71
CA SER A 391 30.23 -0.77 -1.67
C SER A 391 28.97 -1.40 -1.06
N GLN A 392 28.90 -1.53 0.26
CA GLN A 392 27.79 -2.17 0.98
C GLN A 392 26.96 -1.19 1.80
N TRP A 393 27.54 -0.11 2.31
CA TRP A 393 26.91 0.82 3.24
C TRP A 393 26.55 2.14 2.59
N ARG A 394 25.29 2.55 2.72
CA ARG A 394 24.78 3.84 2.27
C ARG A 394 24.06 4.56 3.39
N LEU A 395 24.50 5.77 3.70
CA LEU A 395 23.80 6.72 4.54
C LEU A 395 22.86 7.55 3.65
N TYR A 396 21.64 7.82 4.11
CA TYR A 396 20.72 8.70 3.39
C TYR A 396 19.90 9.55 4.36
N GLY A 397 19.44 10.69 3.84
CA GLY A 397 18.53 11.58 4.55
C GLY A 397 17.56 12.23 3.61
N ASN A 398 16.39 12.59 4.10
CA ASN A 398 15.42 13.35 3.36
C ASN A 398 14.66 14.35 4.23
N LEU A 399 14.28 15.45 3.60
CA LEU A 399 13.51 16.53 4.18
C LEU A 399 12.46 16.96 3.17
N GLY A 400 11.20 17.13 3.60
CA GLY A 400 10.17 17.59 2.69
C GLY A 400 8.91 18.08 3.38
N TYR A 401 8.29 19.09 2.79
CA TYR A 401 6.95 19.55 3.16
C TYR A 401 5.89 18.75 2.44
N THR A 402 4.78 18.49 3.14
CA THR A 402 3.62 17.78 2.60
C THR A 402 2.33 18.49 3.00
N TYR A 403 1.33 18.43 2.12
CA TYR A 403 -0.01 18.99 2.36
C TYR A 403 -1.06 17.96 1.97
N ARG A 404 -2.20 17.98 2.67
CA ARG A 404 -3.41 17.25 2.29
C ARG A 404 -4.59 18.22 2.32
N ILE A 405 -5.27 18.38 1.19
CA ILE A 405 -6.54 19.11 1.19
C ILE A 405 -7.66 18.24 1.75
N PRO A 406 -8.67 18.84 2.40
CA PRO A 406 -9.81 18.11 2.91
C PRO A 406 -10.56 17.34 1.82
N THR A 407 -11.10 16.19 2.20
CA THR A 407 -12.00 15.39 1.34
C THR A 407 -13.38 16.04 1.24
N TYR A 408 -14.19 15.61 0.28
CA TYR A 408 -15.58 16.10 0.23
C TYR A 408 -16.40 15.65 1.43
N THR A 409 -16.06 14.51 2.04
CA THR A 409 -16.66 14.08 3.32
C THR A 409 -16.30 15.05 4.44
N ASP A 410 -15.02 15.43 4.57
CA ASP A 410 -14.61 16.41 5.59
C ASP A 410 -15.33 17.76 5.43
N LEU A 411 -15.54 18.20 4.19
CA LEU A 411 -16.10 19.52 3.90
C LEU A 411 -17.63 19.58 3.96
N PHE A 412 -18.32 18.52 3.51
CA PHE A 412 -19.74 18.65 3.14
C PHE A 412 -20.65 17.55 3.67
N TYR A 413 -20.11 16.54 4.38
CA TYR A 413 -20.94 15.48 4.93
C TYR A 413 -21.90 16.04 5.98
N SER A 414 -23.16 15.59 5.96
CA SER A 414 -24.15 15.99 6.95
C SER A 414 -25.14 14.85 7.18
N ASP A 415 -25.23 14.42 8.45
CA ASP A 415 -26.27 13.51 8.91
C ASP A 415 -26.73 13.88 10.33
N ARG A 416 -27.48 12.99 10.97
CA ARG A 416 -28.03 13.22 12.32
C ARG A 416 -26.96 13.28 13.41
N THR A 417 -25.74 12.83 13.12
CA THR A 417 -24.66 12.66 14.10
C THR A 417 -23.39 13.42 13.74
N THR A 418 -23.24 13.82 12.47
CA THR A 418 -21.96 14.30 11.94
C THR A 418 -22.17 15.48 11.00
N LEU A 419 -21.33 16.50 11.11
CA LEU A 419 -21.31 17.70 10.29
C LEU A 419 -19.91 17.95 9.74
N GLY A 420 -19.78 18.06 8.41
CA GLY A 420 -18.60 18.54 7.73
C GLY A 420 -18.42 20.04 7.88
N ASN A 421 -17.23 20.55 7.52
CA ASN A 421 -16.92 21.96 7.67
C ASN A 421 -16.26 22.51 6.38
N PRO A 422 -16.95 23.37 5.61
CA PRO A 422 -16.41 23.97 4.39
C PRO A 422 -15.20 24.89 4.61
N ASP A 423 -14.97 25.37 5.84
CA ASP A 423 -13.91 26.32 6.18
C ASP A 423 -12.60 25.63 6.62
N LEU A 424 -12.51 24.31 6.49
CA LEU A 424 -11.31 23.56 6.83
C LEU A 424 -10.10 24.01 6.02
N LYS A 425 -8.98 24.14 6.72
CA LYS A 425 -7.66 24.38 6.14
C LYS A 425 -7.03 23.05 5.72
N PRO A 426 -6.08 23.05 4.75
CA PRO A 426 -5.26 21.89 4.48
C PRO A 426 -4.46 21.45 5.70
N GLU A 427 -4.27 20.15 5.84
CA GLU A 427 -3.26 19.61 6.73
C GLU A 427 -1.88 19.85 6.12
N GLU A 428 -0.88 20.12 6.95
CA GLU A 428 0.49 20.30 6.51
C GLU A 428 1.48 19.60 7.45
N ALA A 429 2.63 19.17 6.92
CA ALA A 429 3.69 18.62 7.75
C ALA A 429 5.08 18.84 7.16
N LEU A 430 6.04 19.01 8.06
CA LEU A 430 7.46 18.88 7.79
C LEU A 430 7.91 17.47 8.19
N ASN A 431 8.41 16.72 7.22
CA ASN A 431 8.94 15.38 7.43
C ASN A 431 10.47 15.40 7.31
N LYS A 432 11.15 14.70 8.23
CA LYS A 432 12.60 14.53 8.29
C LYS A 432 12.90 13.05 8.45
N GLU A 433 13.91 12.55 7.77
CA GLU A 433 14.36 11.17 7.91
C GLU A 433 15.88 11.08 7.78
N LEU A 434 16.50 10.23 8.59
CA LEU A 434 17.88 9.81 8.48
C LEU A 434 17.93 8.29 8.52
N GLY A 435 18.58 7.66 7.54
CA GLY A 435 18.63 6.22 7.46
C GLY A 435 19.99 5.67 7.02
N LEU A 436 20.24 4.46 7.44
CA LEU A 436 21.41 3.68 7.08
C LEU A 436 20.96 2.38 6.40
N ARG A 437 21.50 2.11 5.23
CA ARG A 437 21.22 0.90 4.46
C ARG A 437 22.50 0.07 4.29
N PHE A 438 22.34 -1.22 4.49
CA PHE A 438 23.34 -2.23 4.19
C PHE A 438 22.84 -3.17 3.10
N ASN A 439 23.59 -3.28 2.01
CA ASN A 439 23.34 -4.19 0.93
C ASN A 439 24.59 -5.06 0.71
N SER A 440 24.52 -6.30 1.12
CA SER A 440 25.51 -7.32 0.80
C SER A 440 24.75 -8.54 0.30
N ASN A 441 25.25 -9.19 -0.72
CA ASN A 441 24.64 -10.46 -1.15
C ASN A 441 25.03 -11.57 -0.15
N PRO A 442 24.07 -12.24 0.55
CA PRO A 442 22.62 -12.17 0.33
C PRO A 442 21.85 -11.20 1.25
N LEU A 443 22.49 -10.58 2.25
CA LEU A 443 21.83 -9.81 3.32
C LEU A 443 21.50 -8.38 2.88
N ARG A 444 20.27 -7.95 3.11
CA ARG A 444 19.84 -6.55 3.04
C ARG A 444 19.27 -6.13 4.39
N PHE A 445 19.68 -4.97 4.83
CA PHE A 445 19.23 -4.38 6.08
C PHE A 445 19.08 -2.87 5.92
N TYR A 446 18.08 -2.27 6.54
CA TYR A 446 18.04 -0.85 6.76
C TYR A 446 17.56 -0.48 8.16
N LEU A 447 18.01 0.68 8.63
CA LEU A 447 17.58 1.34 9.84
C LEU A 447 17.28 2.79 9.48
N ALA A 448 16.14 3.32 9.94
CA ALA A 448 15.79 4.72 9.74
C ALA A 448 15.21 5.30 11.03
N TYR A 449 15.59 6.54 11.34
CA TYR A 449 14.90 7.43 12.28
C TYR A 449 14.13 8.47 11.49
N PHE A 450 12.92 8.77 11.90
CA PHE A 450 12.07 9.79 11.25
C PHE A 450 11.31 10.62 12.28
N GLU A 451 11.02 11.85 11.86
CA GLU A 451 10.20 12.81 12.58
C GLU A 451 9.24 13.48 11.60
N ARG A 452 7.96 13.58 11.97
CA ARG A 452 6.94 14.33 11.27
C ARG A 452 6.29 15.32 12.22
N GLN A 453 6.41 16.61 11.91
CA GLN A 453 5.74 17.70 12.59
C GLN A 453 4.54 18.11 11.73
N ALA A 454 3.35 17.71 12.15
CA ALA A 454 2.11 17.94 11.42
C ALA A 454 1.23 18.98 12.12
N GLU A 455 0.62 19.86 11.34
CA GLU A 455 -0.26 20.92 11.81
C GLU A 455 -1.60 20.89 11.07
N ASN A 456 -2.62 21.52 11.64
CA ASN A 456 -3.97 21.62 11.09
C ASN A 456 -4.59 20.24 10.77
N LEU A 457 -4.25 19.20 11.51
CA LEU A 457 -4.81 17.87 11.28
C LEU A 457 -6.32 17.89 11.49
N ILE A 458 -7.04 17.29 10.55
CA ILE A 458 -8.49 17.21 10.55
C ILE A 458 -8.94 16.05 11.43
N ASP A 459 -9.86 16.34 12.34
CA ASP A 459 -10.53 15.33 13.15
C ASP A 459 -12.01 15.71 13.33
N TYR A 460 -12.83 14.73 13.63
CA TYR A 460 -14.21 14.95 14.04
C TYR A 460 -14.27 14.99 15.57
N VAL A 461 -14.73 16.09 16.09
CA VAL A 461 -14.80 16.35 17.53
C VAL A 461 -16.21 16.72 17.97
N LYS A 462 -16.50 16.52 19.24
CA LYS A 462 -17.72 17.04 19.87
C LYS A 462 -17.45 17.53 21.30
N ALA A 463 -18.18 18.53 21.72
CA ALA A 463 -18.03 19.15 23.04
C ALA A 463 -18.69 18.32 24.14
N THR A 464 -19.86 17.73 23.88
CA THR A 464 -20.64 16.88 24.83
C THR A 464 -21.04 15.58 24.14
N GLU A 465 -21.55 14.61 24.89
CA GLU A 465 -22.04 13.34 24.33
C GLU A 465 -23.20 13.55 23.34
N GLU A 466 -24.02 14.56 23.56
CA GLU A 466 -25.20 14.88 22.75
C GLU A 466 -24.87 15.74 21.53
N SER A 467 -23.71 16.41 21.51
CA SER A 467 -23.29 17.26 20.38
C SER A 467 -23.05 16.43 19.11
N LEU A 468 -23.22 17.05 17.95
CA LEU A 468 -22.81 16.46 16.68
C LEU A 468 -21.28 16.38 16.62
N TRP A 469 -20.78 15.40 15.86
CA TRP A 469 -19.40 15.35 15.46
C TRP A 469 -19.14 16.40 14.37
N GLU A 470 -18.20 17.31 14.60
CA GLU A 470 -17.86 18.38 13.65
C GLU A 470 -16.43 18.21 13.15
N ALA A 471 -16.25 18.27 11.82
CA ALA A 471 -14.94 18.27 11.21
C ALA A 471 -14.19 19.57 11.53
N THR A 472 -13.01 19.47 12.13
CA THR A 472 -12.25 20.63 12.64
C THR A 472 -10.75 20.43 12.51
N ASN A 473 -10.02 21.50 12.18
CA ASN A 473 -8.55 21.52 12.24
C ASN A 473 -8.11 21.79 13.69
N ILE A 474 -7.86 20.76 14.44
CA ILE A 474 -7.64 20.91 15.88
C ILE A 474 -6.28 20.47 16.39
N ARG A 475 -5.51 19.76 15.56
CA ARG A 475 -4.35 19.05 16.07
C ARG A 475 -3.06 19.45 15.40
N SER A 476 -2.06 19.63 16.25
CA SER A 476 -0.66 19.52 15.87
C SER A 476 -0.08 18.28 16.53
N VAL A 477 0.62 17.47 15.76
CA VAL A 477 1.17 16.19 16.23
C VAL A 477 2.61 16.08 15.77
N THR A 478 3.51 15.82 16.70
CA THR A 478 4.87 15.40 16.38
C THR A 478 4.95 13.88 16.50
N THR A 479 5.06 13.19 15.36
CA THR A 479 5.31 11.74 15.29
C THR A 479 6.79 11.49 15.13
N GLN A 480 7.39 10.76 16.06
CA GLN A 480 8.79 10.31 16.00
C GLN A 480 8.83 8.79 15.99
N GLY A 481 9.82 8.22 15.32
CA GLY A 481 9.97 6.79 15.33
C GLY A 481 11.28 6.29 14.73
N PHE A 482 11.53 5.02 14.96
CA PHE A 482 12.57 4.31 14.23
C PHE A 482 12.01 3.04 13.62
N GLU A 483 12.61 2.64 12.54
CA GLU A 483 12.21 1.48 11.76
C GLU A 483 13.43 0.72 11.30
N MET A 484 13.37 -0.61 11.42
CA MET A 484 14.38 -1.51 10.86
C MET A 484 13.72 -2.62 10.06
N GLU A 485 14.39 -3.05 9.00
CA GLU A 485 14.02 -4.24 8.25
C GLU A 485 15.26 -5.01 7.83
N MET A 486 15.17 -6.33 7.88
CA MET A 486 16.19 -7.26 7.43
C MET A 486 15.55 -8.29 6.49
N ASN A 487 16.20 -8.49 5.33
CA ASN A 487 15.86 -9.52 4.36
C ASN A 487 17.08 -10.41 4.16
N TYR A 488 16.95 -11.68 4.50
CA TYR A 488 18.06 -12.62 4.49
C TYR A 488 17.68 -13.92 3.77
N PRO A 489 17.90 -14.01 2.44
CA PRO A 489 17.87 -15.28 1.74
C PRO A 489 19.16 -16.05 2.02
N PHE A 490 19.05 -17.35 2.32
CA PHE A 490 20.17 -18.23 2.57
C PHE A 490 19.86 -19.68 2.16
N LEU A 491 20.86 -20.55 2.21
CA LEU A 491 20.71 -21.96 1.86
C LEU A 491 20.92 -22.85 3.08
N ILE A 492 20.06 -23.85 3.25
CA ILE A 492 20.32 -25.00 4.12
C ILE A 492 20.52 -26.20 3.21
N GLY A 493 21.78 -26.66 3.07
CA GLY A 493 22.16 -27.58 2.01
C GLY A 493 21.95 -26.93 0.63
N LYS A 494 21.07 -27.52 -0.20
CA LYS A 494 20.67 -26.96 -1.51
C LYS A 494 19.28 -26.33 -1.50
N LYS A 495 18.67 -26.13 -0.32
CA LYS A 495 17.30 -25.64 -0.18
C LYS A 495 17.29 -24.17 0.16
N GLU A 496 16.52 -23.40 -0.60
CA GLU A 496 16.35 -21.97 -0.38
C GLU A 496 15.55 -21.70 0.88
N GLN A 497 16.06 -20.76 1.68
CA GLN A 497 15.44 -20.21 2.88
C GLN A 497 15.33 -18.71 2.71
N PHE A 498 14.27 -18.13 3.23
CA PHE A 498 14.11 -16.69 3.23
C PHE A 498 13.56 -16.22 4.57
N LEU A 499 14.35 -15.43 5.29
CA LEU A 499 13.97 -14.80 6.55
C LEU A 499 13.79 -13.29 6.33
N LYS A 500 12.63 -12.77 6.75
CA LYS A 500 12.37 -11.34 6.79
C LYS A 500 11.98 -10.94 8.20
N LEU A 501 12.59 -9.89 8.71
CA LEU A 501 12.26 -9.29 10.00
C LEU A 501 12.00 -7.81 9.81
N GLY A 502 11.02 -7.27 10.51
CA GLY A 502 10.70 -5.87 10.52
C GLY A 502 10.26 -5.39 11.89
N TYR A 503 10.68 -4.20 12.28
CA TYR A 503 10.25 -3.57 13.53
C TYR A 503 10.08 -2.08 13.33
N THR A 504 8.98 -1.55 13.87
CA THR A 504 8.72 -0.11 13.92
C THR A 504 8.31 0.27 15.33
N TYR A 505 8.90 1.32 15.83
CA TYR A 505 8.49 2.03 17.04
C TYR A 505 7.99 3.41 16.67
N LEU A 506 6.85 3.82 17.20
CA LEU A 506 6.26 5.15 17.04
C LEU A 506 5.96 5.77 18.40
N SER A 507 6.18 7.06 18.48
CA SER A 507 5.74 7.91 19.58
C SER A 507 5.08 9.16 18.99
N ASP A 508 3.82 9.37 19.33
CA ASP A 508 3.07 10.57 18.95
C ASP A 508 2.99 11.50 20.16
N ASP A 509 3.47 12.73 19.98
CA ASP A 509 3.32 13.84 20.94
C ASP A 509 2.24 14.78 20.42
N LEU A 510 1.16 14.87 21.18
CA LEU A 510 -0.02 15.68 20.88
C LEU A 510 0.12 17.03 21.59
N SER A 511 0.12 18.13 20.85
CA SER A 511 -0.15 19.42 21.47
C SER A 511 -1.60 19.44 21.96
N GLU A 512 -1.78 19.76 23.23
CA GLU A 512 -3.07 19.74 23.90
C GLU A 512 -4.07 20.68 23.21
N VAL A 513 -5.11 20.10 22.65
CA VAL A 513 -6.35 20.81 22.35
C VAL A 513 -7.41 20.24 23.29
N ALA A 514 -8.00 21.08 24.09
CA ALA A 514 -9.05 20.71 25.06
C ALA A 514 -10.36 20.35 24.32
N VAL A 515 -10.42 19.16 23.74
CA VAL A 515 -11.67 18.58 23.22
C VAL A 515 -12.05 17.38 24.06
N ASN A 516 -13.32 17.28 24.43
CA ASN A 516 -13.80 16.18 25.27
C ASN A 516 -13.86 14.85 24.51
N PHE A 517 -14.19 14.89 23.21
CA PHE A 517 -14.35 13.71 22.39
C PHE A 517 -13.72 13.92 21.00
N SER A 518 -13.00 12.91 20.52
CA SER A 518 -12.35 12.87 19.22
C SER A 518 -12.58 11.50 18.57
N ARG A 519 -13.00 11.48 17.28
CA ARG A 519 -13.33 10.25 16.55
C ARG A 519 -12.08 9.50 16.07
N TYR A 520 -11.09 10.24 15.59
CA TYR A 520 -9.84 9.70 15.07
C TYR A 520 -8.70 9.89 16.06
N SER A 521 -8.97 9.62 17.35
CA SER A 521 -7.90 9.66 18.37
C SER A 521 -6.69 8.91 17.83
N ILE A 522 -5.51 9.52 17.93
CA ILE A 522 -4.27 8.90 17.45
C ILE A 522 -4.10 7.57 18.16
N ASN A 523 -4.27 6.51 17.41
CA ASN A 523 -4.16 5.14 17.86
C ASN A 523 -3.20 4.37 16.97
N SER A 524 -2.03 5.00 16.70
CA SER A 524 -0.95 4.41 15.92
C SER A 524 -0.34 3.22 16.64
N PHE A 525 0.30 2.33 15.91
CA PHE A 525 1.11 1.30 16.56
C PHE A 525 2.26 1.95 17.34
N GLN A 526 2.33 1.74 18.63
CA GLN A 526 3.53 2.06 19.42
C GLN A 526 4.66 1.09 19.10
N HIS A 527 4.32 -0.19 19.02
CA HIS A 527 5.24 -1.26 18.64
C HIS A 527 4.61 -2.12 17.57
N HIS A 528 5.31 -2.32 16.47
CA HIS A 528 4.92 -3.22 15.39
C HIS A 528 6.12 -4.08 15.00
N PHE A 529 6.04 -5.37 15.26
CA PHE A 529 7.04 -6.34 14.86
C PHE A 529 6.45 -7.34 13.87
N THR A 530 7.14 -7.58 12.78
CA THR A 530 6.78 -8.58 11.77
C THR A 530 7.95 -9.52 11.54
N SER A 531 7.66 -10.79 11.34
CA SER A 531 8.62 -11.79 10.94
C SER A 531 8.00 -12.74 9.94
N SER A 532 8.70 -13.10 8.90
CA SER A 532 8.27 -14.19 8.03
C SER A 532 9.44 -15.10 7.68
N TYR A 533 9.14 -16.39 7.61
CA TYR A 533 10.08 -17.42 7.24
C TYR A 533 9.48 -18.31 6.16
N THR A 534 10.20 -18.41 5.05
CA THR A 534 9.85 -19.30 3.93
C THR A 534 10.97 -20.33 3.77
N THR A 535 10.61 -21.60 3.73
CA THR A 535 11.55 -22.70 3.54
C THR A 535 11.10 -23.66 2.45
N GLN A 536 12.01 -24.03 1.59
CA GLN A 536 11.81 -25.10 0.63
C GLN A 536 12.18 -26.44 1.29
N LEU A 537 11.16 -27.18 1.78
CA LEU A 537 11.36 -28.47 2.46
C LEU A 537 11.83 -29.56 1.48
N THR A 538 11.18 -29.64 0.31
CA THR A 538 11.59 -30.51 -0.82
C THR A 538 11.52 -29.72 -2.12
N ASN A 539 11.86 -30.30 -3.26
CA ASN A 539 11.73 -29.61 -4.56
C ASN A 539 10.27 -29.24 -4.89
N SER A 540 9.31 -29.94 -4.29
CA SER A 540 7.88 -29.77 -4.52
C SER A 540 7.11 -29.22 -3.31
N LEU A 541 7.73 -29.17 -2.12
CA LEU A 541 7.05 -28.79 -0.88
C LEU A 541 7.71 -27.54 -0.28
N GLN A 542 6.93 -26.48 -0.11
CA GLN A 542 7.33 -25.23 0.49
C GLN A 542 6.47 -24.96 1.73
N TRP A 543 7.08 -24.45 2.78
CA TRP A 543 6.39 -23.97 3.98
C TRP A 543 6.69 -22.49 4.20
N PHE A 544 5.65 -21.76 4.60
CA PHE A 544 5.72 -20.37 5.01
C PHE A 544 5.10 -20.21 6.40
N THR A 545 5.67 -19.37 7.21
CA THR A 545 5.07 -18.84 8.44
C THR A 545 5.35 -17.36 8.56
N GLY A 546 4.31 -16.60 8.97
CA GLY A 546 4.37 -15.17 9.24
C GLY A 546 3.91 -14.89 10.65
N LEU A 547 4.56 -13.95 11.35
CA LEU A 547 4.20 -13.47 12.66
C LEU A 547 4.03 -11.96 12.62
N LYS A 548 2.96 -11.46 13.20
CA LYS A 548 2.71 -10.05 13.46
C LYS A 548 2.46 -9.85 14.96
N TYR A 549 3.26 -9.00 15.61
CA TYR A 549 2.98 -8.45 16.92
C TYR A 549 2.70 -6.97 16.80
N ALA A 550 1.61 -6.52 17.39
CA ALA A 550 1.21 -5.12 17.36
C ALA A 550 0.73 -4.66 18.73
N LYS A 551 1.17 -3.48 19.14
CA LYS A 551 0.72 -2.83 20.38
C LYS A 551 0.40 -1.37 20.09
N ARG A 552 -0.77 -0.92 20.54
CA ARG A 552 -1.19 0.49 20.53
C ARG A 552 -1.12 1.06 21.95
N PRO A 553 -0.97 2.38 22.13
CA PRO A 553 -0.84 2.97 23.47
C PRO A 553 -2.01 2.64 24.41
N THR A 554 -3.23 2.60 23.88
CA THR A 554 -4.48 2.43 24.67
C THR A 554 -5.02 1.00 24.68
N MET A 555 -4.34 0.04 24.02
CA MET A 555 -4.80 -1.34 23.87
C MET A 555 -3.71 -2.32 24.30
N GLU A 556 -4.10 -3.50 24.73
CA GLU A 556 -3.15 -4.60 24.91
C GLU A 556 -2.53 -5.02 23.58
N GLY A 557 -1.29 -5.50 23.63
CA GLY A 557 -0.63 -6.03 22.44
C GLY A 557 -1.15 -7.41 22.10
N TYR A 558 -1.24 -7.72 20.79
CA TYR A 558 -1.66 -9.01 20.29
C TYR A 558 -0.61 -9.62 19.34
N THR A 559 -0.62 -10.94 19.22
CA THR A 559 0.26 -11.70 18.33
C THR A 559 -0.57 -12.60 17.42
N VAL A 560 -0.41 -12.43 16.11
CA VAL A 560 -1.03 -13.28 15.10
C VAL A 560 0.04 -14.06 14.35
N ILE A 561 -0.17 -15.36 14.20
CA ILE A 561 0.69 -16.24 13.40
C ILE A 561 -0.15 -16.85 12.29
N ASP A 562 0.29 -16.68 11.05
CA ASP A 562 -0.27 -17.30 9.87
C ASP A 562 0.74 -18.29 9.29
N THR A 563 0.25 -19.40 8.76
CA THR A 563 1.12 -20.41 8.14
C THR A 563 0.45 -21.05 6.93
N ASN A 564 1.26 -21.45 5.96
CA ASN A 564 0.78 -22.25 4.83
C ASN A 564 1.83 -23.27 4.35
N VAL A 565 1.33 -24.32 3.75
CA VAL A 565 2.12 -25.36 3.08
C VAL A 565 1.65 -25.45 1.63
N GLN A 566 2.58 -25.35 0.71
CA GLN A 566 2.35 -25.45 -0.73
C GLN A 566 3.02 -26.70 -1.28
N TRP A 567 2.24 -27.57 -1.89
CA TRP A 567 2.72 -28.77 -2.54
C TRP A 567 2.48 -28.70 -4.05
N ARG A 568 3.58 -28.75 -4.83
CA ARG A 568 3.55 -28.73 -6.30
C ARG A 568 3.76 -30.14 -6.84
N PHE A 569 2.87 -30.57 -7.71
CA PHE A 569 2.96 -31.86 -8.39
C PHE A 569 2.44 -31.73 -9.83
N ASN A 570 3.29 -32.03 -10.79
CA ASN A 570 3.05 -31.79 -12.22
C ASN A 570 2.61 -30.32 -12.46
N SER A 571 1.44 -30.13 -13.08
CA SER A 571 0.82 -28.83 -13.35
C SER A 571 -0.09 -28.34 -12.23
N PHE A 572 -0.17 -29.06 -11.09
CA PHE A 572 -1.04 -28.70 -9.96
C PHE A 572 -0.23 -28.14 -8.79
N GLN A 573 -0.87 -27.25 -8.04
CA GLN A 573 -0.40 -26.78 -6.74
C GLN A 573 -1.55 -26.87 -5.73
N LEU A 574 -1.33 -27.64 -4.67
CA LEU A 574 -2.20 -27.69 -3.50
C LEU A 574 -1.62 -26.75 -2.43
N THR A 575 -2.46 -25.89 -1.86
CA THR A 575 -2.06 -25.02 -0.74
C THR A 575 -3.04 -25.20 0.40
N ALA A 576 -2.53 -25.52 1.59
CA ALA A 576 -3.27 -25.50 2.85
C ALA A 576 -2.76 -24.33 3.69
N SER A 577 -3.65 -23.42 4.07
CA SER A 577 -3.35 -22.24 4.87
C SER A 577 -4.13 -22.26 6.18
N MET A 578 -3.48 -21.85 7.27
CA MET A 578 -4.10 -21.63 8.56
C MET A 578 -3.77 -20.21 9.02
N ASN A 579 -4.77 -19.38 9.17
CA ASN A 579 -4.63 -18.02 9.66
C ASN A 579 -4.98 -17.97 11.15
N ASN A 580 -4.35 -17.05 11.88
CA ASN A 580 -4.49 -16.87 13.32
C ASN A 580 -4.30 -18.21 14.06
N LEU A 581 -3.14 -18.85 13.87
CA LEU A 581 -2.81 -20.19 14.41
C LEU A 581 -3.01 -20.26 15.93
N LEU A 582 -2.74 -19.19 16.66
CA LEU A 582 -2.87 -19.11 18.11
C LEU A 582 -4.32 -18.93 18.58
N ASN A 583 -5.26 -18.68 17.65
CA ASN A 583 -6.65 -18.32 17.94
C ASN A 583 -6.76 -17.07 18.84
N GLU A 584 -5.89 -16.09 18.58
CA GLU A 584 -5.85 -14.81 19.30
C GLU A 584 -7.14 -14.03 19.11
N VAL A 585 -7.65 -13.44 20.19
CA VAL A 585 -8.81 -12.55 20.16
C VAL A 585 -8.31 -11.11 20.12
N TYR A 586 -8.51 -10.43 19.00
CA TYR A 586 -8.00 -9.08 18.81
C TYR A 586 -8.91 -8.23 17.92
N SER A 587 -8.71 -6.93 17.94
CA SER A 587 -9.37 -5.95 17.08
C SER A 587 -8.31 -5.05 16.45
N GLU A 588 -8.50 -4.67 15.19
CA GLU A 588 -7.61 -3.72 14.50
C GLU A 588 -8.19 -2.31 14.50
N THR A 589 -9.50 -2.19 14.53
CA THR A 589 -10.22 -0.91 14.57
C THR A 589 -11.53 -1.03 15.34
N ASN A 590 -11.89 0.03 16.04
CA ASN A 590 -13.21 0.33 16.62
C ASN A 590 -13.99 -0.85 17.18
N LEU A 591 -13.34 -1.71 17.95
CA LEU A 591 -14.00 -2.86 18.60
C LEU A 591 -14.58 -3.90 17.61
N VAL A 592 -14.22 -3.86 16.34
CA VAL A 592 -14.56 -4.92 15.39
C VAL A 592 -13.67 -6.12 15.66
N PRO A 593 -14.20 -7.21 16.26
CA PRO A 593 -13.40 -8.38 16.55
C PRO A 593 -12.97 -9.07 15.27
N MET A 594 -11.69 -9.40 15.18
CA MET A 594 -11.12 -10.11 14.04
C MET A 594 -11.44 -11.61 14.10
N PRO A 595 -11.44 -12.31 12.94
CA PRO A 595 -11.72 -13.74 12.90
C PRO A 595 -10.74 -14.55 13.76
N GLY A 596 -11.24 -15.55 14.47
CA GLY A 596 -10.43 -16.57 15.13
C GLY A 596 -9.67 -17.44 14.12
N ARG A 597 -9.06 -18.53 14.62
CA ARG A 597 -8.36 -19.50 13.77
C ARG A 597 -9.24 -19.98 12.63
N ASN A 598 -8.70 -19.94 11.40
CA ASN A 598 -9.43 -20.39 10.23
C ASN A 598 -8.50 -21.10 9.25
N VAL A 599 -9.08 -22.01 8.47
CA VAL A 599 -8.35 -22.87 7.53
C VAL A 599 -8.92 -22.69 6.13
N LEU A 600 -8.03 -22.61 5.16
CA LEU A 600 -8.37 -22.55 3.74
C LEU A 600 -7.53 -23.57 2.97
N VAL A 601 -8.14 -24.23 2.01
CA VAL A 601 -7.45 -25.16 1.10
C VAL A 601 -7.73 -24.72 -0.33
N SER A 602 -6.68 -24.63 -1.15
CA SER A 602 -6.80 -24.30 -2.56
C SER A 602 -6.10 -25.31 -3.46
N LEU A 603 -6.68 -25.54 -4.62
CA LEU A 603 -6.10 -26.31 -5.71
C LEU A 603 -6.00 -25.39 -6.93
N GLN A 604 -4.79 -25.25 -7.46
CA GLN A 604 -4.49 -24.51 -8.70
C GLN A 604 -3.97 -25.48 -9.76
N HIS A 605 -4.49 -25.36 -10.98
CA HIS A 605 -3.98 -26.02 -12.18
C HIS A 605 -3.36 -24.95 -13.09
N GLN A 606 -2.16 -25.24 -13.63
CA GLN A 606 -1.45 -24.38 -14.60
C GLN A 606 -1.36 -25.12 -15.94
N PHE A 607 -1.62 -24.42 -17.06
CA PHE A 607 -1.61 -24.97 -18.42
C PHE A 607 -0.96 -24.02 -19.44
#